data_8b00fbfe67b68c056a75258ad77ca691
#
_entry.id   8b00fbfe67b68c056a75258ad77ca691
#
_cell.length_a   1.000
_cell.length_b   1.000
_cell.length_c   1.000
_cell.angle_alpha   90.00
_cell.angle_beta   90.00
_cell.angle_gamma   90.00
#
_symmetry.space_group_name_H-M   'P 1'
#
loop_
_entity.id
_entity.type
_entity.pdbx_description
1 polymer ?
#
loop_
_entity_poly.entity_id
_entity_poly.type
_entity_poly.pdbx_seq_one_letter_code
_entity_poly.pdbx_strand_id
1 'polypeptide(L)'
;MNRYFFKSSHPFVSSSYYVLMLLIVMSTTNPIVISICFLASVSLRLLQMANNKKSGLLYPMVLVLLLTLTNPFFVHRGGTILFFFLNKPITQEALIYGFFSGLMIASVIYLFQAFQASVDSEQFFYLFGKRLPKLTLILTMIFRFIPLFQQYYRELNQVQKTLQRTQQRSFKEKAAYGLDLFGNLFSWALENAMDTADSMKARGYGVTKRSSRISYPWRIQDTAALLLLIGCSGAFFRALTKGYYQYNFYPYTESFTLLWQNHGWNYVLIIIVAFIPIVKRIKEGIIWAILKSRI
;
A
#
# COMPACT_ATOMS: atom_id res chain seq x y z
N MET A 1 -7.70 -16.30 14.68
CA MET A 1 -8.38 -14.98 14.79
C MET A 1 -7.99 -14.15 13.58
N ASN A 2 -8.92 -13.90 12.65
CA ASN A 2 -8.61 -13.28 11.35
C ASN A 2 -8.08 -11.85 11.52
N ARG A 3 -6.78 -11.66 11.25
CA ARG A 3 -6.05 -10.39 11.45
C ARG A 3 -6.33 -9.33 10.37
N TYR A 4 -7.07 -9.66 9.31
CA TYR A 4 -7.22 -8.83 8.13
C TYR A 4 -8.68 -8.47 7.89
N PHE A 5 -8.94 -7.18 7.99
CA PHE A 5 -10.26 -6.57 7.90
C PHE A 5 -11.00 -6.81 6.58
N PHE A 6 -10.27 -6.78 5.46
CA PHE A 6 -10.87 -6.94 4.13
C PHE A 6 -10.99 -8.39 3.66
N LYS A 7 -10.66 -9.38 4.50
CA LYS A 7 -10.76 -10.79 4.12
C LYS A 7 -12.21 -11.27 3.93
N SER A 8 -13.17 -10.54 4.51
CA SER A 8 -14.61 -10.81 4.37
C SER A 8 -15.28 -10.02 3.24
N SER A 9 -14.65 -8.97 2.72
CA SER A 9 -15.18 -8.13 1.64
C SER A 9 -14.63 -8.56 0.29
N HIS A 10 -15.37 -8.26 -0.79
CA HIS A 10 -14.91 -8.57 -2.13
C HIS A 10 -13.59 -7.81 -2.45
N PRO A 11 -12.55 -8.47 -2.99
CA PRO A 11 -11.24 -7.86 -3.24
C PRO A 11 -11.29 -6.58 -4.08
N PHE A 12 -12.24 -6.48 -4.99
CA PHE A 12 -12.44 -5.29 -5.82
C PHE A 12 -12.80 -4.05 -4.99
N VAL A 13 -13.69 -4.19 -4.01
CA VAL A 13 -14.11 -3.07 -3.13
C VAL A 13 -12.96 -2.60 -2.26
N SER A 14 -12.19 -3.55 -1.72
CA SER A 14 -11.02 -3.24 -0.90
C SER A 14 -9.95 -2.50 -1.70
N SER A 15 -9.62 -3.00 -2.89
CA SER A 15 -8.62 -2.36 -3.74
C SER A 15 -9.07 -0.98 -4.24
N SER A 16 -10.35 -0.83 -4.62
CA SER A 16 -10.90 0.45 -5.07
C SER A 16 -10.89 1.51 -3.97
N TYR A 17 -11.14 1.12 -2.71
CA TYR A 17 -11.02 2.04 -1.57
C TYR A 17 -9.62 2.63 -1.45
N TYR A 18 -8.58 1.79 -1.44
CA TYR A 18 -7.19 2.27 -1.31
C TYR A 18 -6.76 3.13 -2.51
N VAL A 19 -7.13 2.73 -3.72
CA VAL A 19 -6.83 3.52 -4.94
C VAL A 19 -7.51 4.89 -4.87
N LEU A 20 -8.79 4.95 -4.50
CA LEU A 20 -9.51 6.22 -4.37
C LEU A 20 -8.92 7.11 -3.27
N MET A 21 -8.57 6.55 -2.10
CA MET A 21 -7.92 7.30 -1.02
C MET A 21 -6.56 7.86 -1.46
N LEU A 22 -5.75 7.08 -2.18
CA LEU A 22 -4.49 7.56 -2.74
C LEU A 22 -4.71 8.72 -3.72
N LEU A 23 -5.68 8.59 -4.61
CA LEU A 23 -6.04 9.66 -5.55
C LEU A 23 -6.50 10.94 -4.83
N ILE A 24 -7.31 10.82 -3.79
CA ILE A 24 -7.76 11.96 -2.97
C ILE A 24 -6.56 12.66 -2.32
N VAL A 25 -5.67 11.91 -1.67
CA VAL A 25 -4.49 12.48 -1.00
C VAL A 25 -3.57 13.20 -1.97
N MET A 26 -3.35 12.64 -3.15
CA MET A 26 -2.42 13.20 -4.15
C MET A 26 -3.03 14.33 -5.00
N SER A 27 -4.36 14.50 -4.99
CA SER A 27 -5.04 15.47 -5.84
C SER A 27 -5.06 16.90 -5.29
N THR A 28 -4.79 17.09 -4.00
CA THR A 28 -4.90 18.41 -3.36
C THR A 28 -3.81 18.64 -2.34
N THR A 29 -3.37 19.90 -2.24
CA THR A 29 -2.45 20.39 -1.21
C THR A 29 -3.17 21.02 -0.02
N ASN A 30 -4.51 20.91 0.06
CA ASN A 30 -5.29 21.49 1.15
C ASN A 30 -4.92 20.87 2.51
N PRO A 31 -4.50 21.67 3.51
CA PRO A 31 -4.02 21.18 4.81
C PRO A 31 -5.06 20.36 5.56
N ILE A 32 -6.35 20.73 5.46
CA ILE A 32 -7.45 20.03 6.13
C ILE A 32 -7.63 18.62 5.54
N VAL A 33 -7.64 18.51 4.22
CA VAL A 33 -7.79 17.21 3.53
C VAL A 33 -6.61 16.29 3.87
N ILE A 34 -5.39 16.82 3.80
CA ILE A 34 -4.17 16.06 4.12
C ILE A 34 -4.22 15.57 5.57
N SER A 35 -4.63 16.42 6.52
CA SER A 35 -4.74 16.04 7.94
C SER A 35 -5.77 14.94 8.17
N ILE A 36 -6.96 15.02 7.55
CA ILE A 36 -8.00 13.99 7.64
C ILE A 36 -7.48 12.65 7.08
N CYS A 37 -6.87 12.68 5.90
CA CYS A 37 -6.33 11.48 5.25
C CYS A 37 -5.16 10.88 6.04
N PHE A 38 -4.31 11.71 6.64
CA PHE A 38 -3.23 11.27 7.51
C PHE A 38 -3.78 10.56 8.75
N LEU A 39 -4.72 11.15 9.47
CA LEU A 39 -5.35 10.54 10.63
C LEU A 39 -6.04 9.21 10.28
N ALA A 40 -6.74 9.16 9.16
CA ALA A 40 -7.36 7.92 8.68
C ALA A 40 -6.34 6.85 8.34
N SER A 41 -5.25 7.19 7.64
CA SER A 41 -4.20 6.24 7.25
C SER A 41 -3.46 5.68 8.45
N VAL A 42 -3.11 6.53 9.43
CA VAL A 42 -2.48 6.12 10.69
C VAL A 42 -3.42 5.22 11.50
N SER A 43 -4.69 5.59 11.64
CA SER A 43 -5.66 4.79 12.38
C SER A 43 -5.90 3.41 11.73
N LEU A 44 -5.96 3.32 10.40
CA LEU A 44 -6.02 2.06 9.68
C LEU A 44 -4.77 1.21 9.96
N ARG A 45 -3.61 1.80 9.92
CA ARG A 45 -2.35 1.10 10.20
C ARG A 45 -2.29 0.59 11.63
N LEU A 46 -2.65 1.40 12.62
CA LEU A 46 -2.70 1.01 14.03
C LEU A 46 -3.65 -0.16 14.27
N LEU A 47 -4.83 -0.12 13.64
CA LEU A 47 -5.80 -1.19 13.74
C LEU A 47 -5.31 -2.51 13.11
N GLN A 48 -4.42 -2.47 12.13
CA GLN A 48 -3.85 -3.65 11.48
C GLN A 48 -2.61 -4.19 12.21
N MET A 49 -1.96 -3.37 13.02
CA MET A 49 -0.80 -3.80 13.82
C MET A 49 -1.22 -4.82 14.87
N ALA A 50 -0.91 -6.09 14.61
CA ALA A 50 -0.92 -7.12 15.64
C ALA A 50 0.42 -7.07 16.40
N ASN A 51 0.35 -6.72 17.63
CA ASN A 51 1.22 -6.91 18.81
C ASN A 51 2.76 -6.81 18.72
N ASN A 52 3.47 -6.65 17.60
CA ASN A 52 4.94 -6.65 17.71
C ASN A 52 5.77 -5.92 16.65
N LYS A 53 5.22 -5.07 15.78
CA LYS A 53 6.05 -4.32 14.82
C LYS A 53 5.77 -2.81 14.85
N LYS A 54 6.16 -2.15 15.94
CA LYS A 54 6.14 -0.68 16.07
C LYS A 54 7.08 0.02 15.06
N SER A 55 8.06 -0.68 14.50
CA SER A 55 9.06 -0.13 13.58
C SER A 55 8.48 0.47 12.28
N GLY A 56 7.33 -0.01 11.82
CA GLY A 56 6.69 0.51 10.60
C GLY A 56 6.03 1.88 10.76
N LEU A 57 5.81 2.37 11.98
CA LEU A 57 5.23 3.70 12.24
C LEU A 57 6.28 4.81 12.29
N LEU A 58 7.50 4.49 12.71
CA LEU A 58 8.55 5.50 12.91
C LEU A 58 9.08 6.06 11.59
N TYR A 59 9.27 5.20 10.59
CA TYR A 59 9.87 5.60 9.31
C TYR A 59 9.14 6.75 8.61
N PRO A 60 7.80 6.71 8.39
CA PRO A 60 7.11 7.84 7.76
C PRO A 60 7.12 9.11 8.61
N MET A 61 7.13 8.99 9.96
CA MET A 61 7.22 10.16 10.85
C MET A 61 8.58 10.85 10.76
N VAL A 62 9.67 10.09 10.70
CA VAL A 62 11.02 10.64 10.47
C VAL A 62 11.08 11.37 9.14
N LEU A 63 10.41 10.83 8.11
CA LEU A 63 10.36 11.46 6.79
C LEU A 63 9.58 12.78 6.81
N VAL A 64 8.48 12.89 7.59
CA VAL A 64 7.78 14.17 7.79
C VAL A 64 8.73 15.20 8.38
N LEU A 65 9.46 14.85 9.44
CA LEU A 65 10.40 15.75 10.08
C LEU A 65 11.52 16.19 9.13
N LEU A 66 12.08 15.25 8.37
CA LEU A 66 13.12 15.53 7.39
C LEU A 66 12.62 16.50 6.31
N LEU A 67 11.44 16.28 5.74
CA LEU A 67 10.85 17.15 4.72
C LEU A 67 10.52 18.54 5.28
N THR A 68 10.03 18.62 6.51
CA THR A 68 9.76 19.90 7.19
C THR A 68 11.03 20.73 7.32
N LEU A 69 12.15 20.08 7.68
CA LEU A 69 13.43 20.77 7.86
C LEU A 69 14.14 21.10 6.56
N THR A 70 14.03 20.22 5.55
CA THR A 70 14.74 20.42 4.27
C THR A 70 14.04 21.42 3.34
N ASN A 71 12.71 21.50 3.39
CA ASN A 71 11.95 22.37 2.47
C ASN A 71 12.37 23.86 2.51
N PRO A 72 12.60 24.51 3.67
CA PRO A 72 13.04 25.91 3.73
C PRO A 72 14.42 26.16 3.10
N PHE A 73 15.27 25.12 2.93
CA PHE A 73 16.56 25.26 2.27
C PHE A 73 16.45 25.37 0.74
N PHE A 74 15.35 24.86 0.18
CA PHE A 74 15.12 24.87 -1.27
C PHE A 74 14.12 25.94 -1.69
N VAL A 75 13.11 26.22 -0.87
CA VAL A 75 12.04 27.16 -1.18
C VAL A 75 12.13 28.37 -0.25
N HIS A 76 12.43 29.53 -0.82
CA HIS A 76 12.62 30.79 -0.12
C HIS A 76 11.46 31.78 -0.39
N ARG A 77 10.30 31.27 -0.80
CA ARG A 77 9.10 32.06 -1.12
C ARG A 77 8.23 32.16 0.13
N GLY A 78 8.10 33.35 0.69
CA GLY A 78 7.23 33.60 1.85
C GLY A 78 7.36 35.04 2.32
N GLY A 79 6.30 35.55 2.93
CA GLY A 79 6.26 36.93 3.45
C GLY A 79 6.83 37.07 4.85
N THR A 80 6.80 36.01 5.68
CA THR A 80 7.27 36.05 7.08
C THR A 80 8.63 35.37 7.22
N ILE A 81 9.68 36.18 7.37
CA ILE A 81 11.05 35.70 7.55
C ILE A 81 11.26 35.43 9.05
N LEU A 82 11.65 34.20 9.42
CA LEU A 82 11.99 33.84 10.80
C LEU A 82 13.45 34.17 11.13
N PHE A 83 14.37 33.72 10.29
CA PHE A 83 15.80 33.98 10.43
C PHE A 83 16.53 33.73 9.10
N PHE A 84 17.78 34.24 9.03
CA PHE A 84 18.64 34.02 7.86
C PHE A 84 19.63 32.90 8.18
N PHE A 85 19.69 31.89 7.30
CA PHE A 85 20.67 30.84 7.35
C PHE A 85 21.47 30.83 6.04
N LEU A 86 22.81 30.94 6.10
CA LEU A 86 23.70 31.02 4.93
C LEU A 86 23.25 32.07 3.89
N ASN A 87 22.91 33.28 4.33
CA ASN A 87 22.38 34.38 3.50
C ASN A 87 21.03 34.08 2.79
N LYS A 88 20.32 33.02 3.19
CA LYS A 88 19.00 32.69 2.65
C LYS A 88 17.92 32.85 3.71
N PRO A 89 16.79 33.52 3.41
CA PRO A 89 15.71 33.69 4.37
C PRO A 89 14.97 32.37 4.56
N ILE A 90 14.86 31.93 5.82
CA ILE A 90 13.97 30.83 6.21
C ILE A 90 12.63 31.44 6.58
N THR A 91 11.57 31.04 5.87
CA THR A 91 10.23 31.60 6.02
C THR A 91 9.31 30.60 6.74
N GLN A 92 8.35 31.13 7.50
CA GLN A 92 7.37 30.33 8.22
C GLN A 92 6.50 29.52 7.27
N GLU A 93 6.14 30.11 6.14
CA GLU A 93 5.33 29.49 5.08
C GLU A 93 6.02 28.25 4.49
N ALA A 94 7.35 28.32 4.30
CA ALA A 94 8.13 27.19 3.79
C ALA A 94 8.16 26.01 4.79
N LEU A 95 8.21 26.30 6.10
CA LEU A 95 8.11 25.26 7.14
C LEU A 95 6.72 24.61 7.16
N ILE A 96 5.66 25.42 7.12
CA ILE A 96 4.27 24.93 7.10
C ILE A 96 4.04 24.08 5.84
N TYR A 97 4.45 24.55 4.68
CA TYR A 97 4.36 23.78 3.44
C TYR A 97 5.14 22.47 3.52
N GLY A 98 6.38 22.51 4.04
CA GLY A 98 7.20 21.31 4.25
C GLY A 98 6.53 20.30 5.17
N PHE A 99 5.86 20.76 6.23
CA PHE A 99 5.13 19.90 7.15
C PHE A 99 3.94 19.21 6.47
N PHE A 100 3.09 19.95 5.78
CA PHE A 100 1.94 19.36 5.10
C PHE A 100 2.33 18.47 3.92
N SER A 101 3.36 18.81 3.15
CA SER A 101 3.89 17.94 2.11
C SER A 101 4.47 16.65 2.70
N GLY A 102 5.15 16.74 3.84
CA GLY A 102 5.60 15.59 4.60
C GLY A 102 4.45 14.69 5.07
N LEU A 103 3.38 15.27 5.63
CA LEU A 103 2.18 14.55 6.03
C LEU A 103 1.49 13.87 4.84
N MET A 104 1.46 14.52 3.68
CA MET A 104 0.91 13.93 2.44
C MET A 104 1.67 12.66 2.06
N ILE A 105 3.00 12.71 2.00
CA ILE A 105 3.83 11.55 1.65
C ILE A 105 3.72 10.46 2.72
N ALA A 106 3.73 10.82 4.01
CA ALA A 106 3.53 9.87 5.09
C ALA A 106 2.17 9.16 5.01
N SER A 107 1.10 9.90 4.65
CA SER A 107 -0.23 9.32 4.44
C SER A 107 -0.23 8.29 3.32
N VAL A 108 0.43 8.58 2.21
CA VAL A 108 0.59 7.65 1.07
C VAL A 108 1.32 6.39 1.52
N ILE A 109 2.43 6.52 2.26
CA ILE A 109 3.21 5.37 2.76
C ILE A 109 2.35 4.51 3.72
N TYR A 110 1.62 5.12 4.65
CA TYR A 110 0.73 4.38 5.55
C TYR A 110 -0.42 3.69 4.82
N LEU A 111 -1.00 4.33 3.79
CA LEU A 111 -2.03 3.71 2.95
C LEU A 111 -1.48 2.51 2.17
N PHE A 112 -0.26 2.60 1.61
CA PHE A 112 0.39 1.46 0.96
C PHE A 112 0.69 0.32 1.94
N GLN A 113 1.19 0.63 3.12
CA GLN A 113 1.40 -0.39 4.16
C GLN A 113 0.09 -1.06 4.58
N ALA A 114 -1.00 -0.28 4.69
CA ALA A 114 -2.32 -0.80 5.01
C ALA A 114 -2.89 -1.66 3.87
N PHE A 115 -2.67 -1.27 2.62
CA PHE A 115 -3.04 -2.03 1.44
C PHE A 115 -2.33 -3.39 1.39
N GLN A 116 -1.00 -3.41 1.53
CA GLN A 116 -0.21 -4.65 1.55
C GLN A 116 -0.62 -5.60 2.68
N ALA A 117 -1.05 -5.06 3.82
CA ALA A 117 -1.52 -5.87 4.93
C ALA A 117 -2.95 -6.40 4.74
N SER A 118 -3.75 -5.76 3.89
CA SER A 118 -5.17 -6.07 3.67
C SER A 118 -5.44 -6.95 2.47
N VAL A 119 -4.65 -6.80 1.40
CA VAL A 119 -4.84 -7.46 0.12
C VAL A 119 -3.73 -8.48 -0.08
N ASP A 120 -4.10 -9.76 0.01
CA ASP A 120 -3.18 -10.86 -0.28
C ASP A 120 -2.91 -10.97 -1.79
N SER A 121 -1.74 -11.51 -2.17
CA SER A 121 -1.37 -11.71 -3.58
C SER A 121 -2.41 -12.53 -4.35
N GLU A 122 -3.07 -13.51 -3.71
CA GLU A 122 -4.13 -14.30 -4.32
C GLU A 122 -5.36 -13.45 -4.67
N GLN A 123 -5.73 -12.51 -3.79
CA GLN A 123 -6.84 -11.58 -4.03
C GLN A 123 -6.53 -10.64 -5.19
N PHE A 124 -5.28 -10.17 -5.26
CA PHE A 124 -4.82 -9.34 -6.36
C PHE A 124 -4.91 -10.08 -7.70
N PHE A 125 -4.45 -11.33 -7.75
CA PHE A 125 -4.57 -12.16 -8.97
C PHE A 125 -6.01 -12.50 -9.34
N TYR A 126 -6.90 -12.63 -8.37
CA TYR A 126 -8.32 -12.83 -8.65
C TYR A 126 -8.93 -11.66 -9.42
N LEU A 127 -8.54 -10.41 -9.12
CA LEU A 127 -9.04 -9.22 -9.82
C LEU A 127 -8.70 -9.24 -11.31
N PHE A 128 -7.50 -9.68 -11.66
CA PHE A 128 -7.02 -9.74 -13.04
C PHE A 128 -7.33 -11.06 -13.73
N GLY A 129 -7.66 -12.10 -12.98
CA GLY A 129 -7.81 -13.47 -13.48
C GLY A 129 -8.90 -13.65 -14.54
N LYS A 130 -9.98 -12.87 -14.47
CA LYS A 130 -11.06 -12.90 -15.46
C LYS A 130 -10.68 -12.21 -16.77
N ARG A 131 -9.87 -11.14 -16.72
CA ARG A 131 -9.48 -10.35 -17.90
C ARG A 131 -8.22 -10.90 -18.57
N LEU A 132 -7.26 -11.39 -17.80
CA LEU A 132 -5.95 -11.85 -18.26
C LEU A 132 -5.62 -13.25 -17.71
N PRO A 133 -6.38 -14.31 -18.13
CA PRO A 133 -6.28 -15.62 -17.53
C PRO A 133 -4.91 -16.28 -17.72
N LYS A 134 -4.24 -16.07 -18.87
CA LYS A 134 -2.90 -16.60 -19.15
C LYS A 134 -1.85 -15.96 -18.22
N LEU A 135 -1.86 -14.62 -18.09
CA LEU A 135 -0.92 -13.91 -17.22
C LEU A 135 -1.11 -14.29 -15.74
N THR A 136 -2.35 -14.39 -15.29
CA THR A 136 -2.65 -14.80 -13.91
C THR A 136 -2.12 -16.21 -13.63
N LEU A 137 -2.22 -17.13 -14.58
CA LEU A 137 -1.65 -18.47 -14.43
C LEU A 137 -0.13 -18.42 -14.28
N ILE A 138 0.56 -17.70 -15.18
CA ILE A 138 2.01 -17.55 -15.15
C ILE A 138 2.46 -16.94 -13.82
N LEU A 139 1.82 -15.84 -13.39
CA LEU A 139 2.16 -15.19 -12.13
C LEU A 139 1.93 -16.12 -10.92
N THR A 140 0.84 -16.86 -10.90
CA THR A 140 0.56 -17.83 -9.82
C THR A 140 1.63 -18.92 -9.77
N MET A 141 2.11 -19.39 -10.92
CA MET A 141 3.22 -20.35 -10.99
C MET A 141 4.53 -19.72 -10.50
N ILE A 142 4.86 -18.49 -10.91
CA ILE A 142 6.05 -17.79 -10.47
C ILE A 142 6.06 -17.68 -8.94
N PHE A 143 4.96 -17.22 -8.32
CA PHE A 143 4.89 -17.09 -6.86
C PHE A 143 4.99 -18.43 -6.12
N ARG A 144 4.56 -19.51 -6.74
CA ARG A 144 4.77 -20.87 -6.22
C ARG A 144 6.23 -21.30 -6.32
N PHE A 145 6.91 -20.94 -7.42
CA PHE A 145 8.30 -21.36 -7.65
C PHE A 145 9.32 -20.57 -6.81
N ILE A 146 9.04 -19.31 -6.45
CA ILE A 146 9.96 -18.51 -5.63
C ILE A 146 10.38 -19.22 -4.34
N PRO A 147 9.47 -19.74 -3.47
CA PRO A 147 9.89 -20.46 -2.26
C PRO A 147 10.60 -21.78 -2.57
N LEU A 148 10.22 -22.48 -3.65
CA LEU A 148 10.90 -23.70 -4.09
C LEU A 148 12.35 -23.40 -4.51
N PHE A 149 12.58 -22.35 -5.29
CA PHE A 149 13.93 -21.93 -5.68
C PHE A 149 14.76 -21.52 -4.47
N GLN A 150 14.19 -20.82 -3.50
CA GLN A 150 14.87 -20.46 -2.27
C GLN A 150 15.28 -21.68 -1.45
N GLN A 151 14.42 -22.70 -1.39
CA GLN A 151 14.70 -23.94 -0.70
C GLN A 151 15.85 -24.69 -1.40
N TYR A 152 15.72 -24.92 -2.71
CA TYR A 152 16.73 -25.62 -3.50
C TYR A 152 18.09 -24.89 -3.51
N TYR A 153 18.07 -23.57 -3.59
CA TYR A 153 19.28 -22.75 -3.42
C TYR A 153 19.98 -23.00 -2.07
N ARG A 154 19.20 -23.06 -0.99
CA ARG A 154 19.78 -23.35 0.35
C ARG A 154 20.39 -24.73 0.42
N GLU A 155 19.74 -25.73 -0.13
CA GLU A 155 20.21 -27.09 -0.20
C GLU A 155 21.51 -27.19 -1.00
N LEU A 156 21.53 -26.65 -2.23
CA LEU A 156 22.75 -26.59 -3.06
C LEU A 156 23.91 -25.86 -2.37
N ASN A 157 23.60 -24.72 -1.77
CA ASN A 157 24.62 -23.93 -1.09
C ASN A 157 25.19 -24.67 0.14
N GLN A 158 24.38 -25.44 0.84
CA GLN A 158 24.86 -26.32 1.94
C GLN A 158 25.76 -27.43 1.42
N VAL A 159 25.33 -28.14 0.37
CA VAL A 159 26.14 -29.20 -0.25
C VAL A 159 27.46 -28.66 -0.76
N GLN A 160 27.46 -27.55 -1.46
CA GLN A 160 28.70 -26.97 -1.97
C GLN A 160 29.62 -26.45 -0.86
N LYS A 161 29.08 -25.95 0.24
CA LYS A 161 29.89 -25.55 1.41
C LYS A 161 30.57 -26.75 2.09
N THR A 162 29.93 -27.91 2.12
CA THR A 162 30.51 -29.12 2.69
C THR A 162 31.57 -29.73 1.80
N LEU A 163 31.41 -29.66 0.48
CA LEU A 163 32.39 -30.16 -0.48
C LEU A 163 33.65 -29.28 -0.58
N GLN A 164 33.51 -28.00 -0.38
CA GLN A 164 34.59 -27.03 -0.48
C GLN A 164 35.05 -26.63 0.92
N ARG A 165 36.20 -27.20 1.35
CA ARG A 165 36.90 -26.79 2.57
C ARG A 165 37.07 -25.25 2.60
N THR A 166 36.80 -24.67 3.74
CA THR A 166 36.86 -23.26 4.10
C THR A 166 38.17 -22.59 3.70
N GLN A 167 38.30 -22.08 2.47
CA GLN A 167 39.38 -21.18 2.09
C GLN A 167 38.86 -19.82 1.75
N GLN A 168 39.60 -18.76 2.15
CA GLN A 168 39.33 -17.40 1.76
C GLN A 168 39.35 -17.29 0.24
N ARG A 169 38.16 -17.19 -0.38
CA ARG A 169 38.04 -17.15 -1.84
C ARG A 169 38.33 -15.75 -2.37
N SER A 170 39.18 -15.71 -3.40
CA SER A 170 39.34 -14.52 -4.25
C SER A 170 38.00 -14.09 -4.85
N PHE A 171 37.88 -12.83 -5.24
CA PHE A 171 36.67 -12.32 -5.89
C PHE A 171 36.25 -13.13 -7.12
N LYS A 172 37.25 -13.57 -7.93
CA LYS A 172 37.03 -14.42 -9.11
C LYS A 172 36.42 -15.77 -8.75
N GLU A 173 36.91 -16.41 -7.69
CA GLU A 173 36.40 -17.69 -7.20
C GLU A 173 34.98 -17.58 -6.64
N LYS A 174 34.67 -16.47 -5.99
CA LYS A 174 33.27 -16.19 -5.53
C LYS A 174 32.31 -16.01 -6.72
N ALA A 175 32.77 -15.35 -7.78
CA ALA A 175 31.98 -15.18 -9.00
C ALA A 175 31.76 -16.51 -9.72
N ALA A 176 32.81 -17.33 -9.89
CA ALA A 176 32.72 -18.66 -10.47
C ALA A 176 31.76 -19.56 -9.68
N TYR A 177 31.88 -19.57 -8.34
CA TYR A 177 30.95 -20.29 -7.46
C TYR A 177 29.50 -19.85 -7.64
N GLY A 178 29.24 -18.53 -7.76
CA GLY A 178 27.92 -18.01 -8.02
C GLY A 178 27.35 -18.45 -9.37
N LEU A 179 28.20 -18.51 -10.41
CA LEU A 179 27.82 -19.00 -11.74
C LEU A 179 27.50 -20.50 -11.74
N ASP A 180 28.29 -21.31 -11.04
CA ASP A 180 27.98 -22.74 -10.90
C ASP A 180 26.67 -22.99 -10.17
N LEU A 181 26.41 -22.26 -9.07
CA LEU A 181 25.13 -22.31 -8.37
C LEU A 181 23.97 -21.92 -9.30
N PHE A 182 24.15 -20.83 -10.04
CA PHE A 182 23.12 -20.36 -10.99
C PHE A 182 22.88 -21.39 -12.10
N GLY A 183 23.93 -21.97 -12.67
CA GLY A 183 23.82 -23.03 -13.69
C GLY A 183 23.01 -24.22 -13.19
N ASN A 184 23.31 -24.72 -11.99
CA ASN A 184 22.58 -25.83 -11.38
C ASN A 184 21.10 -25.47 -11.08
N LEU A 185 20.85 -24.26 -10.54
CA LEU A 185 19.51 -23.77 -10.32
C LEU A 185 18.71 -23.66 -11.64
N PHE A 186 19.36 -23.15 -12.68
CA PHE A 186 18.71 -22.97 -13.99
C PHE A 186 18.35 -24.31 -14.64
N SER A 187 19.28 -25.28 -14.61
CA SER A 187 19.03 -26.63 -15.12
C SER A 187 17.86 -27.30 -14.38
N TRP A 188 17.86 -27.25 -13.06
CA TRP A 188 16.77 -27.78 -12.24
C TRP A 188 15.45 -27.04 -12.51
N ALA A 189 15.48 -25.71 -12.73
CA ALA A 189 14.30 -24.93 -13.03
C ALA A 189 13.66 -25.33 -14.36
N LEU A 190 14.48 -25.59 -15.39
CA LEU A 190 14.02 -26.08 -16.70
C LEU A 190 13.37 -27.45 -16.60
N GLU A 191 14.02 -28.39 -15.89
CA GLU A 191 13.49 -29.73 -15.66
C GLU A 191 12.13 -29.68 -14.96
N ASN A 192 12.06 -28.92 -13.85
CA ASN A 192 10.80 -28.74 -13.09
C ASN A 192 9.71 -28.04 -13.91
N ALA A 193 10.07 -27.14 -14.84
CA ALA A 193 9.12 -26.50 -15.74
C ALA A 193 8.54 -27.50 -16.76
N MET A 194 9.37 -28.39 -17.31
CA MET A 194 8.93 -29.44 -18.23
C MET A 194 8.00 -30.44 -17.54
N ASP A 195 8.35 -30.92 -16.35
CA ASP A 195 7.52 -31.83 -15.55
C ASP A 195 6.16 -31.18 -15.18
N THR A 196 6.21 -29.91 -14.82
CA THR A 196 4.98 -29.15 -14.55
C THR A 196 4.11 -29.03 -15.78
N ALA A 197 4.69 -28.75 -16.96
CA ALA A 197 3.95 -28.65 -18.22
C ALA A 197 3.31 -29.98 -18.63
N ASP A 198 4.03 -31.08 -18.49
CA ASP A 198 3.51 -32.43 -18.81
C ASP A 198 2.43 -32.85 -17.80
N SER A 199 2.60 -32.59 -16.53
CA SER A 199 1.56 -32.80 -15.52
C SER A 199 0.30 -31.99 -15.82
N MET A 200 0.44 -30.75 -16.29
CA MET A 200 -0.71 -29.90 -16.68
C MET A 200 -1.42 -30.46 -17.91
N LYS A 201 -0.69 -30.92 -18.93
CA LYS A 201 -1.27 -31.58 -20.12
C LYS A 201 -2.03 -32.84 -19.72
N ALA A 202 -1.42 -33.69 -18.88
CA ALA A 202 -2.06 -34.91 -18.39
C ALA A 202 -3.36 -34.65 -17.61
N ARG A 203 -3.45 -33.51 -16.92
CA ARG A 203 -4.68 -33.07 -16.25
C ARG A 203 -5.69 -32.38 -17.15
N GLY A 204 -5.48 -32.38 -18.46
CA GLY A 204 -6.40 -31.81 -19.47
C GLY A 204 -6.34 -30.29 -19.60
N TYR A 205 -5.19 -29.67 -19.27
CA TYR A 205 -5.02 -28.24 -19.48
C TYR A 205 -5.21 -27.87 -20.95
N GLY A 206 -6.09 -26.92 -21.22
CA GLY A 206 -6.40 -26.46 -22.57
C GLY A 206 -7.56 -27.18 -23.29
N VAL A 207 -8.08 -28.29 -22.76
CA VAL A 207 -9.20 -29.05 -23.33
C VAL A 207 -10.56 -28.42 -23.01
N THR A 208 -10.71 -27.86 -21.80
CA THR A 208 -11.96 -27.24 -21.34
C THR A 208 -11.77 -25.77 -20.95
N LYS A 209 -12.89 -25.03 -20.84
CA LYS A 209 -12.86 -23.65 -20.34
C LYS A 209 -12.35 -23.65 -18.89
N ARG A 210 -11.43 -22.71 -18.59
CA ARG A 210 -10.82 -22.58 -17.29
C ARG A 210 -11.86 -22.27 -16.20
N SER A 211 -11.88 -23.04 -15.13
CA SER A 211 -12.61 -22.77 -13.90
C SER A 211 -11.66 -22.22 -12.83
N SER A 212 -12.13 -21.30 -12.00
CA SER A 212 -11.36 -20.81 -10.85
C SER A 212 -11.85 -21.50 -9.59
N ARG A 213 -10.93 -22.07 -8.82
CA ARG A 213 -11.25 -22.68 -7.51
C ARG A 213 -11.61 -21.63 -6.46
N ILE A 214 -10.99 -20.46 -6.54
CA ILE A 214 -11.21 -19.39 -5.57
C ILE A 214 -12.26 -18.45 -6.15
N SER A 215 -13.42 -18.40 -5.51
CA SER A 215 -14.47 -17.44 -5.82
C SER A 215 -14.76 -16.60 -4.58
N TYR A 216 -14.76 -15.29 -4.73
CA TYR A 216 -15.22 -14.37 -3.69
C TYR A 216 -16.69 -14.04 -4.00
N PRO A 217 -17.65 -14.44 -3.15
CA PRO A 217 -19.06 -14.13 -3.37
C PRO A 217 -19.28 -12.63 -3.22
N TRP A 218 -20.00 -12.05 -4.15
CA TRP A 218 -20.41 -10.66 -4.10
C TRP A 218 -21.59 -10.50 -3.15
N ARG A 219 -21.48 -9.63 -2.16
CA ARG A 219 -22.52 -9.37 -1.16
C ARG A 219 -23.18 -8.02 -1.45
N ILE A 220 -24.46 -7.86 -1.04
CA ILE A 220 -25.19 -6.57 -1.15
C ILE A 220 -24.44 -5.44 -0.43
N GLN A 221 -23.76 -5.76 0.68
CA GLN A 221 -22.92 -4.81 1.42
C GLN A 221 -21.74 -4.28 0.59
N ASP A 222 -21.19 -5.10 -0.31
CA ASP A 222 -20.10 -4.71 -1.18
C ASP A 222 -20.57 -3.74 -2.27
N THR A 223 -21.78 -3.95 -2.79
CA THR A 223 -22.42 -3.02 -3.74
C THR A 223 -22.70 -1.68 -3.10
N ALA A 224 -23.28 -1.67 -1.89
CA ALA A 224 -23.55 -0.43 -1.15
C ALA A 224 -22.27 0.35 -0.85
N ALA A 225 -21.21 -0.35 -0.37
CA ALA A 225 -19.92 0.26 -0.11
C ALA A 225 -19.28 0.85 -1.38
N LEU A 226 -19.37 0.15 -2.51
CA LEU A 226 -18.82 0.61 -3.78
C LEU A 226 -19.58 1.83 -4.32
N LEU A 227 -20.91 1.84 -4.26
CA LEU A 227 -21.71 2.99 -4.65
C LEU A 227 -21.41 4.22 -3.79
N LEU A 228 -21.27 4.03 -2.48
CA LEU A 228 -20.91 5.11 -1.57
C LEU A 228 -19.49 5.65 -1.88
N LEU A 229 -18.50 4.77 -2.11
CA LEU A 229 -17.16 5.16 -2.49
C LEU A 229 -17.14 5.96 -3.80
N ILE A 230 -17.83 5.48 -4.84
CA ILE A 230 -17.89 6.17 -6.13
C ILE A 230 -18.64 7.48 -6.02
N GLY A 231 -19.74 7.53 -5.30
CA GLY A 231 -20.54 8.76 -5.12
C GLY A 231 -19.75 9.85 -4.39
N CYS A 232 -19.14 9.51 -3.26
CA CYS A 232 -18.34 10.46 -2.48
C CYS A 232 -17.07 10.90 -3.21
N SER A 233 -16.35 9.98 -3.87
CA SER A 233 -15.17 10.35 -4.66
C SER A 233 -15.54 11.19 -5.88
N GLY A 234 -16.64 10.91 -6.55
CA GLY A 234 -17.15 11.74 -7.64
C GLY A 234 -17.52 13.15 -7.18
N ALA A 235 -18.15 13.28 -6.00
CA ALA A 235 -18.44 14.58 -5.39
C ALA A 235 -17.15 15.34 -5.03
N PHE A 236 -16.13 14.62 -4.50
CA PHE A 236 -14.81 15.21 -4.23
C PHE A 236 -14.13 15.74 -5.49
N PHE A 237 -14.05 14.93 -6.56
CA PHE A 237 -13.42 15.37 -7.82
C PHE A 237 -14.18 16.52 -8.49
N ARG A 238 -15.52 16.53 -8.41
CA ARG A 238 -16.32 17.66 -8.86
C ARG A 238 -16.03 18.94 -8.05
N ALA A 239 -15.87 18.84 -6.75
CA ALA A 239 -15.51 19.96 -5.89
C ALA A 239 -14.07 20.44 -6.18
N LEU A 240 -13.15 19.53 -6.50
CA LEU A 240 -11.78 19.83 -6.90
C LEU A 240 -11.76 20.66 -8.21
N THR A 241 -12.52 20.25 -9.22
CA THR A 241 -12.61 20.99 -10.50
C THR A 241 -13.22 22.40 -10.33
N LYS A 242 -14.07 22.62 -9.32
CA LYS A 242 -14.57 23.93 -8.95
C LYS A 242 -13.62 24.78 -8.11
N GLY A 243 -12.44 24.25 -7.78
CA GLY A 243 -11.42 24.96 -7.00
C GLY A 243 -11.68 25.04 -5.49
N TYR A 244 -12.67 24.30 -4.93
CA TYR A 244 -13.02 24.37 -3.51
C TYR A 244 -11.94 23.88 -2.54
N TYR A 245 -10.94 23.14 -3.03
CA TYR A 245 -9.82 22.65 -2.24
C TYR A 245 -8.50 23.35 -2.56
N GLN A 246 -8.53 24.45 -3.33
CA GLN A 246 -7.32 25.24 -3.57
C GLN A 246 -6.92 25.92 -2.27
N TYR A 247 -5.64 25.84 -1.94
CA TYR A 247 -5.02 26.48 -0.80
C TYR A 247 -3.66 27.03 -1.20
N ASN A 248 -3.45 28.31 -0.97
CA ASN A 248 -2.22 28.99 -1.30
C ASN A 248 -1.37 29.16 -0.04
N PHE A 249 -0.19 28.55 -0.05
CA PHE A 249 0.80 28.68 1.02
C PHE A 249 1.65 29.96 0.87
N TYR A 250 1.71 30.49 -0.34
CA TYR A 250 2.57 31.62 -0.69
C TYR A 250 1.76 32.75 -1.33
N PRO A 251 2.11 34.04 -1.10
CA PRO A 251 3.18 34.55 -0.21
C PRO A 251 2.84 34.53 1.28
N TYR A 252 1.56 34.44 1.65
CA TYR A 252 1.08 34.33 3.04
C TYR A 252 0.13 33.13 3.14
N THR A 253 0.19 32.44 4.27
CA THR A 253 -0.74 31.32 4.52
C THR A 253 -2.15 31.84 4.73
N GLU A 254 -3.11 31.28 4.01
CA GLU A 254 -4.54 31.57 4.22
C GLU A 254 -5.02 31.06 5.59
N SER A 255 -5.99 31.75 6.20
CA SER A 255 -6.55 31.34 7.50
C SER A 255 -7.35 30.05 7.37
N PHE A 256 -7.04 29.07 8.21
CA PHE A 256 -7.72 27.77 8.24
C PHE A 256 -9.22 27.88 8.55
N THR A 257 -9.64 28.88 9.29
CA THR A 257 -11.04 29.12 9.66
C THR A 257 -11.92 29.44 8.45
N LEU A 258 -11.42 30.22 7.49
CA LEU A 258 -12.14 30.57 6.27
C LEU A 258 -12.39 29.36 5.36
N LEU A 259 -11.46 28.41 5.32
CA LEU A 259 -11.61 27.17 4.54
C LEU A 259 -12.77 26.32 5.05
N TRP A 260 -12.92 26.22 6.37
CA TRP A 260 -13.99 25.43 6.99
C TRP A 260 -15.37 26.08 6.81
N GLN A 261 -15.46 27.39 7.00
CA GLN A 261 -16.72 28.12 6.90
C GLN A 261 -17.32 28.08 5.48
N ASN A 262 -16.50 28.21 4.45
CA ASN A 262 -17.01 28.30 3.08
C ASN A 262 -17.46 26.96 2.50
N HIS A 263 -16.85 25.81 2.89
CA HIS A 263 -17.04 24.55 2.19
C HIS A 263 -17.06 23.33 3.12
N GLY A 264 -17.51 23.47 4.36
CA GLY A 264 -17.52 22.44 5.40
C GLY A 264 -18.13 21.10 4.98
N TRP A 265 -19.23 21.10 4.20
CA TRP A 265 -19.87 19.88 3.71
C TRP A 265 -18.96 19.00 2.86
N ASN A 266 -18.07 19.58 2.08
CA ASN A 266 -17.15 18.83 1.24
C ASN A 266 -16.11 18.06 2.07
N TYR A 267 -15.68 18.61 3.21
CA TYR A 267 -14.74 17.91 4.13
C TYR A 267 -15.43 16.75 4.85
N VAL A 268 -16.74 16.89 5.18
CA VAL A 268 -17.51 15.79 5.79
C VAL A 268 -17.59 14.58 4.87
N LEU A 269 -17.73 14.77 3.57
CA LEU A 269 -17.70 13.66 2.60
C LEU A 269 -16.36 12.91 2.64
N ILE A 270 -15.25 13.64 2.74
CA ILE A 270 -13.92 13.01 2.84
C ILE A 270 -13.78 12.23 4.14
N ILE A 271 -14.26 12.78 5.26
CA ILE A 271 -14.23 12.10 6.57
C ILE A 271 -15.02 10.80 6.47
N ILE A 272 -16.22 10.80 5.88
CA ILE A 272 -17.04 9.60 5.71
C ILE A 272 -16.25 8.53 4.96
N VAL A 273 -15.69 8.86 3.78
CA VAL A 273 -14.92 7.90 2.97
C VAL A 273 -13.71 7.37 3.75
N ALA A 274 -12.95 8.27 4.37
CA ALA A 274 -11.71 7.93 5.07
C ALA A 274 -11.95 6.98 6.26
N PHE A 275 -13.06 7.14 6.98
CA PHE A 275 -13.35 6.37 8.19
C PHE A 275 -14.26 5.15 7.98
N ILE A 276 -14.82 4.91 6.78
CA ILE A 276 -15.64 3.72 6.47
C ILE A 276 -15.03 2.42 6.97
N PRO A 277 -13.76 2.06 6.64
CA PRO A 277 -13.19 0.78 7.05
C PRO A 277 -12.98 0.68 8.56
N ILE A 278 -12.75 1.80 9.23
CA ILE A 278 -12.57 1.87 10.67
C ILE A 278 -13.87 1.56 11.38
N VAL A 279 -14.96 2.19 10.98
CA VAL A 279 -16.30 1.96 11.53
C VAL A 279 -16.73 0.49 11.35
N LYS A 280 -16.50 -0.07 10.17
CA LYS A 280 -16.81 -1.48 9.89
C LYS A 280 -16.01 -2.42 10.79
N ARG A 281 -14.73 -2.15 11.02
CA ARG A 281 -13.88 -2.97 11.90
C ARG A 281 -14.29 -2.89 13.36
N ILE A 282 -14.64 -1.70 13.84
CA ILE A 282 -15.14 -1.53 15.21
C ILE A 282 -16.43 -2.34 15.37
N LYS A 283 -17.35 -2.26 14.42
CA LYS A 283 -18.60 -3.02 14.42
C LYS A 283 -18.35 -4.53 14.47
N GLU A 284 -17.45 -5.05 13.65
CA GLU A 284 -17.07 -6.47 13.66
C GLU A 284 -16.43 -6.87 15.00
N GLY A 285 -15.57 -6.02 15.55
CA GLY A 285 -14.94 -6.24 16.87
C GLY A 285 -15.96 -6.36 18.01
N ILE A 286 -16.97 -5.48 18.01
CA ILE A 286 -18.05 -5.49 18.99
C ILE A 286 -18.89 -6.76 18.83
N ILE A 287 -19.27 -7.14 17.62
CA ILE A 287 -20.04 -8.38 17.36
C ILE A 287 -19.27 -9.60 17.87
N TRP A 288 -17.97 -9.67 17.61
CA TRP A 288 -17.12 -10.77 18.11
C TRP A 288 -17.01 -10.79 19.64
N ALA A 289 -16.90 -9.62 20.28
CA ALA A 289 -16.88 -9.52 21.74
C ALA A 289 -18.19 -10.03 22.37
N ILE A 290 -19.34 -9.67 21.77
CA ILE A 290 -20.67 -10.13 22.22
C ILE A 290 -20.83 -11.64 22.02
N LEU A 291 -20.39 -12.19 20.87
CA LEU A 291 -20.46 -13.62 20.61
C LEU A 291 -19.57 -14.40 21.58
N LYS A 292 -18.39 -13.89 21.90
CA LYS A 292 -17.45 -14.52 22.84
C LYS A 292 -17.97 -14.48 24.30
N SER A 293 -18.75 -13.49 24.65
CA SER A 293 -19.35 -13.41 25.99
C SER A 293 -20.57 -14.35 26.21
N ARG A 294 -21.10 -14.94 25.11
CA ARG A 294 -22.22 -15.87 25.13
C ARG A 294 -21.80 -17.36 25.09
N ILE A 295 -20.50 -17.62 24.89
CA ILE A 295 -19.86 -18.94 24.94
C ILE A 295 -19.14 -19.07 26.29
#